data_c3edaf0bc753e4f086f5459f57fe6957
#
_entry.id   c3edaf0bc753e4f086f5459f57fe6957
#
_cell.length_a   1.000
_cell.length_b   1.000
_cell.length_c   1.000
_cell.angle_alpha   90.00
_cell.angle_beta   90.00
_cell.angle_gamma   90.00
#
_symmetry.space_group_name_H-M   'P 1'
#
loop_
_entity.id
_entity.type
_entity.pdbx_description
1 polymer ?
#
loop_
_entity_poly.entity_id
_entity_poly.type
_entity_poly.pdbx_seq_one_letter_code
_entity_poly.pdbx_strand_id
1 'polypeptide(L)'
;MQTIKLYNLICISNPIPSTKSKHKFIKKTESNKVAQLAKMASARAMAAMAMIFLLAALSTTHLASSLRPGAGGACRPSGYLPGKSGNCEKSNDPDCCEDGKAYPQYRCSPPVTAATGAVLTLNSFEKGKDGGGPSECDNAYHSDGELVVALSTGWFAGTARCGHRVRITASGGGGRSVVAKVVDECDSVHGCDGEHNYEAPCGNNIVDASPAVWDALGLDKNVGMEHITWSDTDE
;
A
#
# COMPACT_ATOMS: atom_id res chain seq x y z
N MET A 1 -97.53 53.16 -21.97
CA MET A 1 -96.51 53.09 -23.05
C MET A 1 -95.36 52.27 -22.53
N GLN A 2 -95.29 50.99 -22.86
CA GLN A 2 -94.06 50.26 -22.93
C GLN A 2 -94.31 48.91 -23.64
N THR A 3 -93.60 48.70 -24.72
CA THR A 3 -93.75 47.61 -25.68
C THR A 3 -93.06 46.36 -25.14
N ILE A 4 -93.80 45.23 -25.02
CA ILE A 4 -93.24 43.97 -24.71
C ILE A 4 -92.80 43.23 -25.95
N LYS A 5 -91.48 42.98 -26.10
CA LYS A 5 -90.94 42.16 -27.19
C LYS A 5 -90.97 40.68 -26.80
N LEU A 6 -91.73 39.89 -27.58
CA LEU A 6 -91.68 38.42 -27.53
C LEU A 6 -90.38 37.92 -28.11
N TYR A 7 -89.62 37.14 -27.37
CA TYR A 7 -88.51 36.35 -27.90
C TYR A 7 -89.02 34.93 -28.18
N ASN A 8 -88.89 34.49 -29.44
CA ASN A 8 -89.15 33.14 -29.89
C ASN A 8 -88.05 32.18 -29.38
N LEU A 9 -88.44 31.15 -28.61
CA LEU A 9 -87.58 30.11 -28.21
C LEU A 9 -87.51 29.02 -29.30
N ILE A 10 -86.44 28.94 -30.05
CA ILE A 10 -86.17 27.84 -31.00
C ILE A 10 -85.62 26.69 -30.26
N CYS A 11 -86.39 25.59 -30.07
CA CYS A 11 -85.91 24.31 -29.60
C CYS A 11 -85.03 23.59 -30.66
N ILE A 12 -83.71 23.63 -30.52
CA ILE A 12 -82.82 22.78 -31.30
C ILE A 12 -82.74 21.38 -30.63
N SER A 13 -83.39 20.41 -31.17
CA SER A 13 -83.28 19.02 -30.80
C SER A 13 -81.95 18.42 -31.31
N ASN A 14 -80.95 18.26 -30.47
CA ASN A 14 -79.80 17.53 -30.84
C ASN A 14 -80.11 16.01 -30.94
N PRO A 15 -79.69 15.32 -32.01
CA PRO A 15 -79.91 13.86 -32.13
C PRO A 15 -79.08 13.05 -31.11
N ILE A 16 -79.75 12.14 -30.39
CA ILE A 16 -79.09 11.24 -29.45
C ILE A 16 -78.14 10.31 -30.24
N PRO A 17 -76.86 10.24 -29.92
CA PRO A 17 -75.94 9.37 -30.66
C PRO A 17 -76.28 7.88 -30.46
N SER A 18 -76.29 7.11 -31.56
CA SER A 18 -76.61 5.71 -31.59
C SER A 18 -75.74 4.90 -30.62
N THR A 19 -76.35 3.93 -29.96
CA THR A 19 -75.71 3.05 -28.99
C THR A 19 -74.44 2.34 -29.56
N LYS A 20 -74.36 2.10 -30.87
CA LYS A 20 -73.16 1.56 -31.54
C LYS A 20 -71.97 2.50 -31.53
N SER A 21 -72.18 3.81 -31.56
CA SER A 21 -71.08 4.82 -31.51
C SER A 21 -70.45 4.90 -30.11
N LYS A 22 -71.26 4.81 -29.03
CA LYS A 22 -70.77 4.80 -27.67
C LYS A 22 -69.88 3.62 -27.37
N HIS A 23 -70.25 2.42 -27.81
CA HIS A 23 -69.43 1.19 -27.61
C HIS A 23 -68.06 1.26 -28.31
N LYS A 24 -68.00 1.86 -29.51
CA LYS A 24 -66.74 2.00 -30.25
C LYS A 24 -65.79 2.99 -29.58
N PHE A 25 -66.34 4.07 -28.99
CA PHE A 25 -65.57 5.08 -28.31
C PHE A 25 -64.99 4.58 -26.97
N ILE A 26 -65.80 3.82 -26.20
CA ILE A 26 -65.36 3.21 -24.93
C ILE A 26 -64.24 2.17 -25.17
N LYS A 27 -64.38 1.30 -26.17
CA LYS A 27 -63.32 0.31 -26.49
C LYS A 27 -62.01 0.97 -26.92
N LYS A 28 -62.05 2.10 -27.67
CA LYS A 28 -60.86 2.81 -28.10
C LYS A 28 -60.15 3.50 -26.90
N THR A 29 -60.92 4.00 -25.93
CA THR A 29 -60.38 4.65 -24.74
C THR A 29 -59.72 3.65 -23.79
N GLU A 30 -60.32 2.43 -23.62
CA GLU A 30 -59.73 1.36 -22.85
C GLU A 30 -58.45 0.80 -23.49
N SER A 31 -58.48 0.58 -24.80
CA SER A 31 -57.28 0.15 -25.54
C SER A 31 -56.12 1.11 -25.41
N ASN A 32 -56.40 2.43 -25.44
CA ASN A 32 -55.35 3.42 -25.26
C ASN A 32 -54.80 3.47 -23.82
N LYS A 33 -55.65 3.26 -22.81
CA LYS A 33 -55.21 3.16 -21.40
C LYS A 33 -54.31 1.92 -21.18
N VAL A 34 -54.69 0.77 -21.73
CA VAL A 34 -53.89 -0.44 -21.63
C VAL A 34 -52.54 -0.29 -22.32
N ALA A 35 -52.52 0.31 -23.54
CA ALA A 35 -51.27 0.59 -24.24
C ALA A 35 -50.36 1.57 -23.49
N GLN A 36 -50.94 2.56 -22.81
CA GLN A 36 -50.20 3.57 -22.04
C GLN A 36 -49.63 2.94 -20.74
N LEU A 37 -50.40 2.08 -20.07
CA LEU A 37 -49.95 1.32 -18.90
C LEU A 37 -48.80 0.35 -19.27
N ALA A 38 -48.89 -0.35 -20.41
CA ALA A 38 -47.82 -1.22 -20.88
C ALA A 38 -46.52 -0.47 -21.19
N LYS A 39 -46.61 0.73 -21.79
CA LYS A 39 -45.43 1.60 -22.03
C LYS A 39 -44.80 2.08 -20.71
N MET A 40 -45.61 2.44 -19.72
CA MET A 40 -45.08 2.84 -18.39
C MET A 40 -44.46 1.69 -17.63
N ALA A 41 -44.99 0.47 -17.74
CA ALA A 41 -44.43 -0.71 -17.14
C ALA A 41 -43.09 -1.09 -17.78
N SER A 42 -42.97 -1.02 -19.11
CA SER A 42 -41.70 -1.29 -19.81
C SER A 42 -40.62 -0.25 -19.51
N ALA A 43 -40.99 1.03 -19.38
CA ALA A 43 -40.06 2.10 -19.00
C ALA A 43 -39.54 1.92 -17.57
N ARG A 44 -40.39 1.51 -16.64
CA ARG A 44 -40.01 1.18 -15.26
C ARG A 44 -39.11 -0.04 -15.18
N ALA A 45 -39.36 -1.08 -15.96
CA ALA A 45 -38.54 -2.27 -16.04
C ALA A 45 -37.15 -1.96 -16.61
N MET A 46 -37.06 -1.13 -17.65
CA MET A 46 -35.77 -0.69 -18.20
C MET A 46 -34.98 0.19 -17.23
N ALA A 47 -35.64 1.08 -16.51
CA ALA A 47 -34.98 1.90 -15.48
C ALA A 47 -34.44 1.04 -14.32
N ALA A 48 -35.21 0.02 -13.88
CA ALA A 48 -34.76 -0.90 -12.83
C ALA A 48 -33.56 -1.75 -13.29
N MET A 49 -33.56 -2.23 -14.52
CA MET A 49 -32.42 -2.96 -15.10
C MET A 49 -31.19 -2.07 -15.23
N ALA A 50 -31.34 -0.83 -15.66
CA ALA A 50 -30.23 0.13 -15.73
C ALA A 50 -29.62 0.42 -14.34
N MET A 51 -30.45 0.55 -13.31
CA MET A 51 -29.98 0.71 -11.93
C MET A 51 -29.22 -0.53 -11.41
N ILE A 52 -29.69 -1.74 -11.73
CA ILE A 52 -29.00 -2.98 -11.34
C ILE A 52 -27.64 -3.08 -12.04
N PHE A 53 -27.53 -2.73 -13.32
CA PHE A 53 -26.25 -2.69 -14.03
C PHE A 53 -25.32 -1.63 -13.50
N LEU A 54 -25.84 -0.46 -13.09
CA LEU A 54 -25.03 0.63 -12.49
C LEU A 54 -24.48 0.19 -11.12
N LEU A 55 -25.30 -0.43 -10.28
CA LEU A 55 -24.89 -0.96 -8.98
C LEU A 55 -23.91 -2.12 -9.11
N ALA A 56 -24.07 -3.00 -10.09
CA ALA A 56 -23.11 -4.07 -10.39
C ALA A 56 -21.78 -3.50 -10.90
N ALA A 57 -21.78 -2.45 -11.71
CA ALA A 57 -20.56 -1.79 -12.18
C ALA A 57 -19.81 -1.07 -11.04
N LEU A 58 -20.52 -0.45 -10.08
CA LEU A 58 -19.89 0.15 -8.90
C LEU A 58 -19.30 -0.91 -7.95
N SER A 59 -19.95 -2.06 -7.77
CA SER A 59 -19.40 -3.14 -6.93
C SER A 59 -18.18 -3.81 -7.53
N THR A 60 -18.06 -3.91 -8.87
CA THR A 60 -16.87 -4.46 -9.52
C THR A 60 -15.66 -3.52 -9.46
N THR A 61 -15.86 -2.21 -9.39
CA THR A 61 -14.74 -1.25 -9.22
C THR A 61 -14.12 -1.33 -7.83
N HIS A 62 -14.87 -1.65 -6.79
CA HIS A 62 -14.32 -1.85 -5.45
C HIS A 62 -13.54 -3.16 -5.29
N LEU A 63 -13.91 -4.24 -6.00
CA LEU A 63 -13.12 -5.48 -5.98
C LEU A 63 -11.85 -5.40 -6.83
N ALA A 64 -11.84 -4.62 -7.92
CA ALA A 64 -10.66 -4.45 -8.76
C ALA A 64 -9.54 -3.63 -8.09
N SER A 65 -9.86 -2.82 -7.07
CA SER A 65 -8.85 -2.06 -6.30
C SER A 65 -8.03 -2.94 -5.36
N SER A 66 -8.49 -4.15 -5.02
CA SER A 66 -7.76 -5.09 -4.15
C SER A 66 -6.81 -6.03 -4.89
N LEU A 67 -6.77 -6.00 -6.23
CA LEU A 67 -5.94 -6.86 -7.07
C LEU A 67 -4.97 -6.10 -7.98
N ARG A 68 -4.55 -4.87 -7.60
CA ARG A 68 -3.40 -4.23 -8.25
C ARG A 68 -2.11 -4.79 -7.63
N PRO A 69 -1.37 -5.67 -8.31
CA PRO A 69 0.02 -5.91 -7.98
C PRO A 69 0.78 -4.64 -8.40
N GLY A 70 1.22 -3.83 -7.43
CA GLY A 70 2.08 -2.68 -7.73
C GLY A 70 1.70 -1.30 -7.18
N ALA A 71 0.63 -1.15 -6.40
CA ALA A 71 0.59 -0.04 -5.46
C ALA A 71 1.52 -0.42 -4.31
N GLY A 72 2.71 0.17 -4.21
CA GLY A 72 3.68 -0.06 -3.15
C GLY A 72 3.01 0.13 -1.79
N GLY A 73 2.39 -0.93 -1.29
CA GLY A 73 1.84 -0.97 0.05
C GLY A 73 3.00 -0.73 1.00
N ALA A 74 2.92 0.35 1.79
CA ALA A 74 3.91 0.61 2.83
C ALA A 74 4.08 -0.68 3.64
N CYS A 75 5.32 -1.16 3.76
CA CYS A 75 5.65 -2.28 4.63
C CYS A 75 5.19 -1.95 6.04
N ARG A 76 4.32 -2.76 6.60
CA ARG A 76 3.78 -2.60 7.96
C ARG A 76 4.37 -3.66 8.87
N PRO A 77 4.45 -3.40 10.18
CA PRO A 77 4.85 -4.42 11.13
C PRO A 77 4.03 -5.70 10.96
N SER A 78 4.73 -6.84 10.92
CA SER A 78 4.12 -8.18 10.88
C SER A 78 3.74 -8.68 12.28
N GLY A 79 4.27 -8.05 13.32
CA GLY A 79 4.06 -8.35 14.72
C GLY A 79 4.83 -7.39 15.61
N TYR A 80 4.81 -7.67 16.90
CA TYR A 80 5.57 -6.95 17.91
C TYR A 80 6.26 -7.94 18.85
N LEU A 81 7.55 -7.71 19.09
CA LEU A 81 8.36 -8.46 20.03
C LEU A 81 8.30 -7.77 21.40
N PRO A 82 8.01 -8.49 22.51
CA PRO A 82 8.12 -7.91 23.84
C PRO A 82 9.60 -7.67 24.17
N GLY A 83 9.93 -6.46 24.57
CA GLY A 83 11.28 -6.09 25.01
C GLY A 83 11.70 -6.86 26.24
N LYS A 84 12.96 -7.30 26.22
CA LYS A 84 13.65 -7.91 27.34
C LYS A 84 15.02 -7.25 27.45
N SER A 85 15.27 -6.57 28.56
CA SER A 85 16.57 -5.97 28.83
C SER A 85 17.61 -7.03 29.21
N GLY A 86 18.88 -6.76 28.89
CA GLY A 86 20.02 -7.62 29.20
C GLY A 86 21.34 -6.88 29.09
N ASN A 87 22.42 -7.62 28.85
CA ASN A 87 23.76 -7.06 28.68
C ASN A 87 23.98 -6.52 27.26
N CYS A 88 23.19 -5.52 26.88
CA CYS A 88 23.34 -4.84 25.60
C CYS A 88 24.61 -3.98 25.60
N GLU A 89 25.45 -4.13 24.60
CA GLU A 89 26.63 -3.29 24.36
C GLU A 89 26.19 -1.91 23.88
N LYS A 90 26.59 -0.84 24.54
CA LYS A 90 26.13 0.52 24.22
C LYS A 90 27.19 1.37 23.48
N SER A 91 28.25 0.74 22.98
CA SER A 91 29.39 1.46 22.43
C SER A 91 29.09 2.23 21.14
N ASN A 92 28.11 1.76 20.32
CA ASN A 92 27.76 2.36 19.04
C ASN A 92 26.31 2.89 18.99
N ASP A 93 25.76 3.23 20.17
CA ASP A 93 24.39 3.72 20.33
C ASP A 93 23.31 2.72 19.81
N PRO A 94 23.45 1.41 20.10
CA PRO A 94 22.46 0.43 19.68
C PRO A 94 21.11 0.70 20.37
N ASP A 95 20.03 0.37 19.71
CA ASP A 95 18.68 0.44 20.28
C ASP A 95 18.46 -0.76 21.23
N CYS A 96 19.03 -0.67 22.42
CA CYS A 96 18.92 -1.70 23.46
C CYS A 96 17.47 -1.91 23.89
N CYS A 97 17.06 -3.17 24.03
CA CYS A 97 15.70 -3.51 24.46
C CYS A 97 15.44 -3.14 25.92
N GLU A 98 14.24 -2.62 26.16
CA GLU A 98 13.72 -2.23 27.46
C GLU A 98 12.57 -3.16 27.87
N ASP A 99 12.56 -3.62 29.13
CA ASP A 99 11.47 -4.46 29.64
C ASP A 99 10.12 -3.76 29.51
N GLY A 100 9.13 -4.45 28.96
CA GLY A 100 7.78 -3.96 28.80
C GLY A 100 7.55 -3.05 27.59
N LYS A 101 8.58 -2.66 26.86
CA LYS A 101 8.44 -1.98 25.57
C LYS A 101 8.13 -3.01 24.48
N ALA A 102 7.33 -2.62 23.48
CA ALA A 102 7.03 -3.47 22.33
C ALA A 102 7.82 -2.96 21.11
N TYR A 103 8.56 -3.86 20.46
CA TYR A 103 9.37 -3.55 19.29
C TYR A 103 8.72 -4.11 18.04
N PRO A 104 8.56 -3.32 16.96
CA PRO A 104 7.93 -3.78 15.73
C PRO A 104 8.82 -4.80 15.02
N GLN A 105 8.20 -5.86 14.49
CA GLN A 105 8.86 -6.87 13.67
C GLN A 105 8.46 -6.67 12.21
N TYR A 106 9.40 -6.81 11.27
CA TYR A 106 9.15 -6.62 9.84
C TYR A 106 9.65 -7.80 9.02
N ARG A 107 8.74 -8.46 8.28
CA ARG A 107 9.07 -9.48 7.29
C ARG A 107 9.16 -8.90 5.87
N CYS A 108 8.94 -7.62 5.71
CA CYS A 108 8.99 -6.88 4.44
C CYS A 108 9.83 -5.62 4.59
N SER A 109 10.31 -5.13 3.46
CA SER A 109 10.99 -3.84 3.32
C SER A 109 10.33 -3.03 2.21
N PRO A 110 10.56 -1.72 2.11
CA PRO A 110 10.11 -0.93 0.97
C PRO A 110 10.54 -1.53 -0.37
N PRO A 111 9.76 -1.37 -1.46
CA PRO A 111 10.13 -1.85 -2.79
C PRO A 111 11.48 -1.29 -3.23
N VAL A 112 12.34 -2.15 -3.79
CA VAL A 112 13.64 -1.74 -4.34
C VAL A 112 13.44 -1.04 -5.68
N THR A 113 14.14 0.07 -5.88
CA THR A 113 14.11 0.92 -7.07
C THR A 113 15.54 1.29 -7.47
N ALA A 114 15.69 2.05 -8.53
CA ALA A 114 17.00 2.60 -8.92
C ALA A 114 17.59 3.60 -7.89
N ALA A 115 16.77 4.05 -6.92
CA ALA A 115 17.18 4.93 -5.82
C ALA A 115 16.27 4.68 -4.61
N THR A 116 16.47 3.54 -3.95
CA THR A 116 15.69 3.15 -2.77
C THR A 116 16.16 3.94 -1.56
N GLY A 117 15.26 4.70 -0.92
CA GLY A 117 15.58 5.41 0.32
C GLY A 117 15.80 4.44 1.48
N ALA A 118 16.87 4.64 2.24
CA ALA A 118 17.24 3.83 3.38
C ALA A 118 17.94 4.67 4.47
N VAL A 119 18.11 4.05 5.63
CA VAL A 119 19.00 4.53 6.68
C VAL A 119 20.24 3.63 6.68
N LEU A 120 21.41 4.23 6.61
CA LEU A 120 22.68 3.57 6.78
C LEU A 120 23.01 3.56 8.28
N THR A 121 23.35 2.39 8.81
CA THR A 121 23.88 2.23 10.18
C THR A 121 25.34 1.77 10.13
N LEU A 122 26.06 1.94 11.23
CA LEU A 122 27.44 1.52 11.36
C LEU A 122 27.50 0.19 12.11
N ASN A 123 28.14 -0.81 11.52
CA ASN A 123 28.36 -2.10 12.14
C ASN A 123 29.77 -2.64 11.87
N SER A 124 30.30 -3.44 12.78
CA SER A 124 31.51 -4.22 12.56
C SER A 124 31.20 -5.70 12.37
N PHE A 125 31.60 -6.24 11.24
CA PHE A 125 31.44 -7.66 10.91
C PHE A 125 32.63 -8.51 11.40
N GLU A 126 33.53 -7.92 12.21
CA GLU A 126 34.68 -8.62 12.79
C GLU A 126 34.28 -9.48 13.97
N LYS A 127 35.05 -10.55 14.19
CA LYS A 127 34.81 -11.44 15.31
C LYS A 127 34.93 -10.75 16.65
N GLY A 128 33.87 -10.86 17.47
CA GLY A 128 33.84 -10.28 18.81
C GLY A 128 33.64 -8.78 18.85
N LYS A 129 33.08 -8.24 17.79
CA LYS A 129 32.56 -6.87 17.65
C LYS A 129 31.03 -6.85 17.62
N ASP A 130 30.45 -5.71 17.35
CA ASP A 130 29.02 -5.41 17.46
C ASP A 130 28.13 -6.31 16.60
N GLY A 131 28.61 -6.78 15.44
CA GLY A 131 27.86 -7.64 14.53
C GLY A 131 27.57 -9.06 15.03
N GLY A 132 28.02 -9.40 16.23
CA GLY A 132 27.67 -10.66 16.88
C GLY A 132 28.31 -11.89 16.25
N GLY A 133 27.51 -12.73 15.59
CA GLY A 133 27.92 -13.99 14.96
C GLY A 133 28.63 -13.80 13.61
N PRO A 134 29.09 -14.91 12.98
CA PRO A 134 29.56 -14.85 11.59
C PRO A 134 28.39 -14.55 10.66
N SER A 135 28.70 -13.82 9.56
CA SER A 135 27.72 -13.39 8.56
C SER A 135 26.89 -14.53 7.97
N GLU A 136 25.59 -14.31 7.81
CA GLU A 136 24.61 -15.33 7.39
C GLU A 136 24.90 -15.90 5.98
N CYS A 137 25.48 -15.11 5.08
CA CYS A 137 25.70 -15.52 3.69
C CYS A 137 26.80 -16.60 3.52
N ASP A 138 27.84 -16.54 4.33
CA ASP A 138 29.05 -17.38 4.09
C ASP A 138 29.62 -17.98 5.40
N ASN A 139 28.96 -17.73 6.52
CA ASN A 139 29.39 -18.18 7.85
C ASN A 139 30.83 -17.72 8.18
N ALA A 140 31.20 -16.52 7.73
CA ALA A 140 32.50 -15.92 7.92
C ALA A 140 32.42 -14.57 8.62
N TYR A 141 33.54 -14.15 9.25
CA TYR A 141 33.72 -12.77 9.72
C TYR A 141 34.43 -11.96 8.66
N HIS A 142 34.03 -10.71 8.48
CA HIS A 142 34.62 -9.78 7.52
C HIS A 142 35.36 -8.66 8.25
N SER A 143 36.49 -8.22 7.66
CA SER A 143 37.26 -7.11 8.22
C SER A 143 36.51 -5.78 8.08
N ASP A 144 36.68 -4.89 9.06
CA ASP A 144 36.21 -3.51 9.00
C ASP A 144 36.73 -2.72 7.78
N GLY A 145 37.80 -3.20 7.15
CA GLY A 145 38.36 -2.66 5.91
C GLY A 145 37.68 -3.17 4.62
N GLU A 146 36.78 -4.13 4.71
CA GLU A 146 36.03 -4.65 3.56
C GLU A 146 34.77 -3.80 3.30
N LEU A 147 34.40 -3.62 2.03
CA LEU A 147 33.16 -2.94 1.62
C LEU A 147 32.00 -3.94 1.66
N VAL A 148 31.42 -4.15 2.84
CA VAL A 148 30.36 -5.12 3.09
C VAL A 148 29.18 -4.50 3.83
N VAL A 149 28.00 -5.08 3.63
CA VAL A 149 26.75 -4.65 4.26
C VAL A 149 25.87 -5.83 4.65
N ALA A 150 25.04 -5.60 5.69
CA ALA A 150 23.84 -6.35 5.99
C ALA A 150 22.60 -5.57 5.52
N LEU A 151 21.55 -6.28 5.15
CA LEU A 151 20.28 -5.69 4.72
C LEU A 151 19.14 -6.12 5.63
N SER A 152 18.21 -5.21 5.89
CA SER A 152 16.94 -5.55 6.57
C SER A 152 16.32 -6.83 5.99
N THR A 153 15.70 -7.67 6.83
CA THR A 153 15.11 -8.98 6.48
C THR A 153 14.35 -8.98 5.14
N GLY A 154 13.49 -7.99 4.89
CA GLY A 154 12.71 -7.92 3.66
C GLY A 154 13.55 -7.67 2.40
N TRP A 155 14.66 -6.92 2.52
CA TRP A 155 15.62 -6.72 1.44
C TRP A 155 16.59 -7.88 1.30
N PHE A 156 17.02 -8.48 2.39
CA PHE A 156 17.87 -9.69 2.38
C PHE A 156 17.18 -10.86 1.68
N ALA A 157 15.83 -10.94 1.81
CA ALA A 157 14.96 -11.87 1.10
C ALA A 157 15.34 -13.34 1.30
N GLY A 158 15.69 -13.73 2.53
CA GLY A 158 16.06 -15.11 2.87
C GLY A 158 17.26 -15.61 2.08
N THR A 159 18.38 -14.90 2.14
CA THR A 159 19.64 -15.15 1.45
C THR A 159 19.66 -14.88 -0.07
N ALA A 160 18.54 -14.50 -0.68
CA ALA A 160 18.52 -14.28 -2.14
C ALA A 160 19.46 -13.17 -2.61
N ARG A 161 19.83 -12.22 -1.72
CA ARG A 161 20.82 -11.16 -2.02
C ARG A 161 22.23 -11.47 -1.55
N CYS A 162 22.50 -12.64 -1.00
CA CYS A 162 23.86 -13.03 -0.61
C CYS A 162 24.86 -12.91 -1.76
N GLY A 163 25.95 -12.20 -1.50
CA GLY A 163 27.02 -11.98 -2.48
C GLY A 163 26.67 -10.96 -3.59
N HIS A 164 25.43 -10.49 -3.67
CA HIS A 164 25.06 -9.41 -4.58
C HIS A 164 25.79 -8.12 -4.22
N ARG A 165 25.95 -7.24 -5.21
CA ARG A 165 26.52 -5.93 -5.00
C ARG A 165 25.42 -4.88 -4.99
N VAL A 166 25.56 -3.92 -4.10
CA VAL A 166 24.66 -2.79 -3.97
C VAL A 166 25.44 -1.49 -4.10
N ARG A 167 24.90 -0.56 -4.86
CA ARG A 167 25.43 0.81 -4.94
C ARG A 167 24.72 1.66 -3.90
N ILE A 168 25.49 2.27 -3.02
CA ILE A 168 25.01 3.14 -1.94
C ILE A 168 25.45 4.56 -2.26
N THR A 169 24.54 5.52 -2.13
CA THR A 169 24.80 6.95 -2.35
C THR A 169 24.36 7.74 -1.13
N ALA A 170 25.29 8.46 -0.54
CA ALA A 170 25.01 9.32 0.61
C ALA A 170 24.15 10.51 0.21
N SER A 171 23.11 10.82 1.00
CA SER A 171 22.30 12.05 0.84
C SER A 171 23.06 13.29 1.28
N GLY A 172 23.97 13.14 2.26
CA GLY A 172 24.96 14.12 2.69
C GLY A 172 26.31 13.90 2.02
N GLY A 173 27.39 14.51 2.56
CA GLY A 173 28.78 14.21 2.16
C GLY A 173 29.13 14.49 0.69
N GLY A 174 28.36 15.31 -0.01
CA GLY A 174 28.62 15.65 -1.42
C GLY A 174 28.14 14.60 -2.43
N GLY A 175 27.21 13.70 -2.06
CA GLY A 175 26.60 12.72 -2.96
C GLY A 175 27.57 11.61 -3.40
N ARG A 176 28.55 11.27 -2.58
CA ARG A 176 29.48 10.16 -2.85
C ARG A 176 28.73 8.83 -2.92
N SER A 177 29.25 7.94 -3.78
CA SER A 177 28.71 6.59 -3.93
C SER A 177 29.80 5.55 -3.74
N VAL A 178 29.43 4.38 -3.24
CA VAL A 178 30.29 3.22 -3.09
C VAL A 178 29.52 1.96 -3.50
N VAL A 179 30.21 0.95 -3.95
CA VAL A 179 29.66 -0.39 -4.19
C VAL A 179 30.13 -1.31 -3.08
N ALA A 180 29.18 -1.98 -2.41
CA ALA A 180 29.45 -2.89 -1.32
C ALA A 180 28.82 -4.27 -1.59
N LYS A 181 29.38 -5.33 -1.01
CA LYS A 181 28.87 -6.71 -1.11
C LYS A 181 27.90 -6.98 0.04
N VAL A 182 26.76 -7.57 -0.26
CA VAL A 182 25.82 -8.08 0.75
C VAL A 182 26.40 -9.38 1.33
N VAL A 183 26.62 -9.40 2.62
CA VAL A 183 27.18 -10.56 3.34
C VAL A 183 26.26 -11.05 4.45
N ASP A 184 25.31 -10.21 4.91
CA ASP A 184 24.56 -10.53 6.11
C ASP A 184 23.11 -10.00 6.08
N GLU A 185 22.33 -10.46 7.05
CA GLU A 185 21.00 -9.96 7.39
C GLU A 185 21.06 -9.04 8.61
N CYS A 186 20.45 -7.88 8.54
CA CYS A 186 20.06 -7.08 9.68
C CYS A 186 18.65 -7.55 10.10
N ASP A 187 18.56 -8.43 11.12
CA ASP A 187 17.33 -9.15 11.45
C ASP A 187 16.23 -8.20 11.95
N SER A 188 15.20 -8.05 11.14
CA SER A 188 14.02 -7.21 11.44
C SER A 188 12.91 -7.98 12.16
N VAL A 189 13.12 -9.26 12.51
CA VAL A 189 12.10 -10.13 13.08
C VAL A 189 12.45 -10.57 14.51
N HIS A 190 13.72 -10.85 14.76
CA HIS A 190 14.21 -11.31 16.08
C HIS A 190 15.03 -10.21 16.75
N GLY A 191 15.26 -10.35 18.02
CA GLY A 191 15.99 -9.42 18.86
C GLY A 191 15.58 -9.53 20.33
N CYS A 192 16.05 -8.64 21.17
CA CYS A 192 15.78 -8.60 22.60
C CYS A 192 16.14 -9.90 23.36
N ASP A 193 17.09 -10.66 22.86
CA ASP A 193 17.59 -11.90 23.48
C ASP A 193 19.11 -11.98 23.45
N GLY A 194 19.67 -13.03 24.03
CA GLY A 194 21.11 -13.16 24.15
C GLY A 194 21.85 -13.44 22.84
N GLU A 195 21.16 -13.94 21.82
CA GLU A 195 21.72 -14.15 20.46
C GLU A 195 21.91 -12.84 19.71
N HIS A 196 21.04 -11.85 20.01
CA HIS A 196 21.03 -10.51 19.41
C HIS A 196 21.56 -9.43 20.38
N ASN A 197 22.43 -9.78 21.31
CA ASN A 197 22.99 -8.86 22.32
C ASN A 197 21.94 -7.99 23.05
N TYR A 198 20.71 -8.46 23.16
CA TYR A 198 19.55 -7.68 23.67
C TYR A 198 19.28 -6.38 22.93
N GLU A 199 19.66 -6.31 21.67
CA GLU A 199 19.32 -5.21 20.77
C GLU A 199 17.93 -5.42 20.17
N ALA A 200 17.29 -4.29 19.78
CA ALA A 200 15.98 -4.31 19.13
C ALA A 200 16.06 -4.93 17.73
N PRO A 201 14.95 -5.53 17.23
CA PRO A 201 14.89 -5.92 15.83
C PRO A 201 15.25 -4.74 14.91
N CYS A 202 16.02 -5.03 13.88
CA CYS A 202 16.43 -4.06 12.87
C CYS A 202 15.19 -3.40 12.20
N GLY A 203 15.28 -2.13 11.85
CA GLY A 203 14.24 -1.47 11.06
C GLY A 203 14.03 -2.14 9.70
N ASN A 204 12.92 -1.85 9.03
CA ASN A 204 12.62 -2.46 7.72
C ASN A 204 13.32 -1.78 6.53
N ASN A 205 14.11 -0.75 6.77
CA ASN A 205 14.76 0.09 5.75
C ASN A 205 16.21 0.40 6.09
N ILE A 206 16.89 -0.53 6.71
CA ILE A 206 18.29 -0.39 7.13
C ILE A 206 19.22 -1.04 6.08
N VAL A 207 20.30 -0.34 5.80
CA VAL A 207 21.54 -0.87 5.22
C VAL A 207 22.61 -0.73 6.31
N ASP A 208 22.97 -1.82 6.93
CA ASP A 208 23.93 -1.84 8.00
C ASP A 208 25.33 -2.10 7.43
N ALA A 209 26.27 -1.20 7.65
CA ALA A 209 27.46 -1.10 6.81
C ALA A 209 28.75 -1.07 7.62
N SER A 210 29.78 -1.74 7.07
CA SER A 210 31.13 -1.72 7.62
C SER A 210 31.74 -0.31 7.69
N PRO A 211 32.72 -0.07 8.57
CA PRO A 211 33.47 1.19 8.66
C PRO A 211 34.04 1.64 7.32
N ALA A 212 34.52 0.69 6.47
CA ALA A 212 35.05 1.02 5.14
C ALA A 212 34.01 1.64 4.22
N VAL A 213 32.75 1.22 4.29
CA VAL A 213 31.65 1.83 3.51
C VAL A 213 31.42 3.28 3.95
N TRP A 214 31.40 3.53 5.25
CA TRP A 214 31.26 4.88 5.82
C TRP A 214 32.41 5.80 5.40
N ASP A 215 33.65 5.29 5.47
CA ASP A 215 34.85 6.04 5.04
C ASP A 215 34.80 6.37 3.54
N ALA A 216 34.42 5.41 2.70
CA ALA A 216 34.29 5.62 1.25
C ALA A 216 33.22 6.65 0.89
N LEU A 217 32.12 6.69 1.65
CA LEU A 217 31.06 7.70 1.51
C LEU A 217 31.48 9.06 2.08
N GLY A 218 32.56 9.12 2.89
CA GLY A 218 33.05 10.32 3.57
C GLY A 218 32.11 10.79 4.66
N LEU A 219 31.47 9.86 5.34
CA LEU A 219 30.52 10.10 6.42
C LEU A 219 31.24 10.06 7.78
N ASP A 220 30.73 10.82 8.75
CA ASP A 220 31.24 10.80 10.12
C ASP A 220 30.63 9.60 10.86
N LYS A 221 31.47 8.64 11.23
CA LYS A 221 31.07 7.43 11.95
C LYS A 221 30.51 7.72 13.36
N ASN A 222 30.81 8.87 13.94
CA ASN A 222 30.30 9.23 15.27
C ASN A 222 28.80 9.55 15.28
N VAL A 223 28.19 9.78 14.11
CA VAL A 223 26.73 10.01 14.03
C VAL A 223 25.92 8.71 14.04
N GLY A 224 26.56 7.57 13.73
CA GLY A 224 25.95 6.22 13.79
C GLY A 224 24.85 5.93 12.76
N MET A 225 24.13 6.95 12.27
CA MET A 225 23.05 6.80 11.29
C MET A 225 23.04 7.93 10.27
N GLU A 226 22.80 7.60 8.99
CA GLU A 226 22.72 8.57 7.89
C GLU A 226 21.65 8.18 6.85
N HIS A 227 21.02 9.18 6.25
CA HIS A 227 20.10 8.94 5.15
C HIS A 227 20.85 8.69 3.84
N ILE A 228 20.50 7.63 3.16
CA ILE A 228 21.10 7.22 1.88
C ILE A 228 20.03 6.85 0.86
N THR A 229 20.47 6.67 -0.38
CA THR A 229 19.76 5.85 -1.37
C THR A 229 20.64 4.66 -1.78
N TRP A 230 20.01 3.54 -2.14
CA TRP A 230 20.70 2.39 -2.65
C TRP A 230 19.96 1.71 -3.82
N SER A 231 20.66 0.91 -4.59
CA SER A 231 20.10 0.04 -5.63
C SER A 231 20.94 -1.22 -5.80
N ASP A 232 20.35 -2.29 -6.32
CA ASP A 232 21.13 -3.41 -6.84
C ASP A 232 22.03 -2.92 -8.00
N THR A 233 23.21 -3.52 -8.17
CA THR A 233 24.15 -3.24 -9.26
C THR A 233 24.90 -4.51 -9.68
N ASP A 234 25.23 -4.62 -10.96
CA ASP A 234 25.98 -5.73 -11.53
C ASP A 234 27.50 -5.46 -11.57
N GLU A 235 27.96 -4.31 -11.03
CA GLU A 235 29.38 -3.91 -11.00
C GLU A 235 30.20 -4.57 -9.90
#